data_64e0c9d0c9c8c658b3120f29a4e8d0c5
#
_entry.id   64e0c9d0c9c8c658b3120f29a4e8d0c5
#
_cell.length_a   1.000
_cell.length_b   1.000
_cell.length_c   1.000
_cell.angle_alpha   90.00
_cell.angle_beta   90.00
_cell.angle_gamma   90.00
#
_symmetry.space_group_name_H-M   'P 1'
#
loop_
_entity.id
_entity.type
_entity.pdbx_description
1 polymer ?
#
loop_
_entity_poly.entity_id
_entity_poly.type
_entity_poly.pdbx_seq_one_letter_code
_entity_poly.pdbx_strand_id
1 'polypeptide(L)'
;MPPSSTRERSRVNVSPVLALAGLAAIGLLATRLPRPAWRRVPSLDPLLAAGGLLVVAGLVLGPGIGFVSPALFRALAPVTALALGWIGATLGARFEWRYVRRIPGDVWLLAALPAASAFTAVALAAGLLARLVPALGSAWTPRVPAVLTLAAVAAASGPGAVTLVARTLGLGELVARRIGRAAVLETAAGALAITVPFAWHRFHAPAGAGGAELGWLAWLVFAAGGGVLVGMAFLSVSRLRPAPADLAFALLAALLFGAGLAYAADLSPLVVCALAAGLIVNASPRRHVVRRVLAEWAEPLTAIFLIATGAVLTLPTAWLLVAAPLLGLVRIAAKWGGVRLGREATRRREIPPLAGLVTVPQGATALALGLGFFIQYGGVAGAAVLTTVVLGVAVAQLAAPPLVALALRQPPAPLTRAPGTPELSHNAPAEWPR
;
A
#
# COMPACT_ATOMS: atom_id res chain seq x y z
N MET A 1 19.23 48.04 -22.25
CA MET A 1 18.84 46.62 -22.52
C MET A 1 17.56 46.35 -21.78
N PRO A 2 16.43 46.05 -22.44
CA PRO A 2 15.21 45.67 -21.75
C PRO A 2 15.32 44.21 -21.25
N PRO A 3 14.70 43.86 -20.12
CA PRO A 3 14.77 42.49 -19.58
C PRO A 3 13.95 41.53 -20.46
N SER A 4 14.56 40.40 -20.75
CA SER A 4 14.00 39.29 -21.50
C SER A 4 12.65 38.85 -20.90
N SER A 5 11.60 38.91 -21.73
CA SER A 5 10.29 38.39 -21.45
C SER A 5 10.37 36.86 -21.21
N THR A 6 10.38 36.46 -19.97
CA THR A 6 10.07 35.06 -19.58
C THR A 6 8.66 34.77 -20.11
N ARG A 7 8.56 33.87 -21.10
CA ARG A 7 7.30 33.27 -21.55
C ARG A 7 6.57 32.70 -20.33
N GLU A 8 5.64 33.41 -19.78
CA GLU A 8 4.58 32.87 -18.95
C GLU A 8 3.83 31.84 -19.81
N ARG A 9 4.14 30.57 -19.61
CA ARG A 9 3.28 29.51 -20.16
C ARG A 9 1.90 29.76 -19.59
N SER A 10 0.94 30.05 -20.45
CA SER A 10 -0.47 30.25 -20.13
C SER A 10 -0.94 28.99 -19.32
N ARG A 11 -1.04 29.18 -18.02
CA ARG A 11 -1.60 28.12 -17.12
C ARG A 11 -3.07 28.05 -17.47
N VAL A 12 -3.49 26.92 -18.02
CA VAL A 12 -4.90 26.63 -18.26
C VAL A 12 -5.57 26.56 -16.88
N ASN A 13 -6.38 27.56 -16.56
CA ASN A 13 -7.18 27.57 -15.33
C ASN A 13 -8.36 26.60 -15.50
N VAL A 14 -8.10 25.31 -15.24
CA VAL A 14 -9.16 24.30 -15.26
C VAL A 14 -9.91 24.38 -13.94
N SER A 15 -11.26 24.44 -14.02
CA SER A 15 -12.05 24.41 -12.79
C SER A 15 -11.84 23.06 -12.06
N PRO A 16 -11.79 23.03 -10.72
CA PRO A 16 -11.62 21.79 -9.95
C PRO A 16 -12.64 20.69 -10.30
N VAL A 17 -13.86 21.10 -10.67
CA VAL A 17 -14.93 20.18 -11.08
C VAL A 17 -14.61 19.51 -12.42
N LEU A 18 -14.13 20.26 -13.41
CA LEU A 18 -13.74 19.71 -14.71
C LEU A 18 -12.51 18.80 -14.59
N ALA A 19 -11.57 19.15 -13.73
CA ALA A 19 -10.41 18.31 -13.46
C ALA A 19 -10.81 17.01 -12.77
N LEU A 20 -11.72 17.06 -11.80
CA LEU A 20 -12.26 15.86 -11.15
C LEU A 20 -13.01 14.97 -12.14
N ALA A 21 -13.87 15.57 -12.97
CA ALA A 21 -14.60 14.86 -14.01
C ALA A 21 -13.63 14.21 -15.02
N GLY A 22 -12.58 14.92 -15.43
CA GLY A 22 -11.54 14.38 -16.30
C GLY A 22 -10.77 13.23 -15.69
N LEU A 23 -10.34 13.36 -14.43
CA LEU A 23 -9.65 12.29 -13.70
C LEU A 23 -10.57 11.06 -13.49
N ALA A 24 -11.83 11.27 -13.15
CA ALA A 24 -12.81 10.21 -13.01
C ALA A 24 -13.06 9.52 -14.35
N ALA A 25 -13.22 10.27 -15.44
CA ALA A 25 -13.39 9.72 -16.79
C ALA A 25 -12.18 8.90 -17.23
N ILE A 26 -10.97 9.40 -17.01
CA ILE A 26 -9.72 8.68 -17.31
C ILE A 26 -9.61 7.41 -16.45
N GLY A 27 -9.94 7.49 -15.16
CA GLY A 27 -9.97 6.34 -14.26
C GLY A 27 -10.95 5.27 -14.72
N LEU A 28 -12.17 5.65 -15.09
CA LEU A 28 -13.20 4.75 -15.62
C LEU A 28 -12.81 4.16 -16.99
N LEU A 29 -12.27 4.97 -17.89
CA LEU A 29 -11.76 4.51 -19.18
C LEU A 29 -10.61 3.51 -18.98
N ALA A 30 -9.69 3.78 -18.07
CA ALA A 30 -8.57 2.88 -17.77
C ALA A 30 -9.04 1.50 -17.25
N THR A 31 -10.17 1.44 -16.52
CA THR A 31 -10.76 0.16 -16.08
C THR A 31 -11.48 -0.58 -17.21
N ARG A 32 -11.94 0.14 -18.25
CA ARG A 32 -12.69 -0.41 -19.41
C ARG A 32 -11.80 -0.78 -20.59
N LEU A 33 -10.60 -0.20 -20.68
CA LEU A 33 -9.67 -0.53 -21.76
C LEU A 33 -9.27 -2.00 -21.66
N PRO A 34 -9.42 -2.77 -22.77
CA PRO A 34 -8.91 -4.13 -22.82
C PRO A 34 -7.42 -4.07 -22.53
N ARG A 35 -6.99 -4.86 -21.57
CA ARG A 35 -5.56 -4.93 -21.18
C ARG A 35 -4.75 -5.18 -22.44
N PRO A 36 -3.95 -4.20 -22.88
CA PRO A 36 -3.36 -4.24 -24.21
C PRO A 36 -2.40 -5.43 -24.37
N ALA A 37 -2.18 -5.84 -25.60
CA ALA A 37 -1.34 -6.94 -26.02
C ALA A 37 0.17 -6.83 -25.60
N TRP A 38 0.55 -5.86 -24.81
CA TRP A 38 1.86 -5.66 -24.17
C TRP A 38 2.22 -6.79 -23.19
N ARG A 39 1.28 -7.69 -22.92
CA ARG A 39 1.51 -8.98 -22.23
C ARG A 39 2.64 -9.84 -22.82
N ARG A 40 3.21 -9.42 -23.95
CA ARG A 40 4.31 -10.12 -24.59
C ARG A 40 5.70 -9.82 -23.98
N VAL A 41 5.78 -8.87 -23.01
CA VAL A 41 7.02 -8.57 -22.29
C VAL A 41 6.84 -8.95 -20.82
N PRO A 42 7.21 -10.18 -20.42
CA PRO A 42 6.96 -10.71 -19.07
C PRO A 42 7.54 -9.85 -17.94
N SER A 43 8.57 -9.06 -18.23
CA SER A 43 9.23 -8.17 -17.26
C SER A 43 8.41 -6.92 -16.91
N LEU A 44 7.49 -6.45 -17.79
CA LEU A 44 6.69 -5.25 -17.57
C LEU A 44 5.30 -5.55 -16.99
N ASP A 45 4.82 -6.80 -17.12
CA ASP A 45 3.50 -7.20 -16.61
C ASP A 45 3.24 -6.84 -15.14
N PRO A 46 4.17 -7.02 -14.19
CA PRO A 46 3.93 -6.68 -12.80
C PRO A 46 3.84 -5.17 -12.56
N LEU A 47 4.63 -4.37 -13.29
CA LEU A 47 4.58 -2.90 -13.22
C LEU A 47 3.24 -2.38 -13.75
N LEU A 48 2.78 -2.96 -14.87
CA LEU A 48 1.49 -2.63 -15.48
C LEU A 48 0.32 -3.08 -14.61
N ALA A 49 0.41 -4.28 -14.04
CA ALA A 49 -0.59 -4.82 -13.12
C ALA A 49 -0.67 -4.03 -11.81
N ALA A 50 0.43 -3.42 -11.37
CA ALA A 50 0.48 -2.54 -10.20
C ALA A 50 -0.03 -1.12 -10.49
N GLY A 51 -0.50 -0.83 -11.71
CA GLY A 51 -1.01 0.48 -12.09
C GLY A 51 0.07 1.49 -12.49
N GLY A 52 1.26 1.04 -12.85
CA GLY A 52 2.37 1.89 -13.27
C GLY A 52 2.03 2.81 -14.43
N LEU A 53 1.21 2.36 -15.41
CA LEU A 53 0.71 3.21 -16.50
C LEU A 53 -0.12 4.40 -15.99
N LEU A 54 -0.91 4.21 -14.95
CA LEU A 54 -1.73 5.27 -14.36
C LEU A 54 -0.86 6.32 -13.66
N VAL A 55 0.21 5.88 -13.00
CA VAL A 55 1.21 6.79 -12.41
C VAL A 55 1.94 7.57 -13.52
N VAL A 56 2.32 6.92 -14.62
CA VAL A 56 2.94 7.59 -15.79
C VAL A 56 1.95 8.57 -16.44
N ALA A 57 0.68 8.18 -16.60
CA ALA A 57 -0.36 9.08 -17.11
C ALA A 57 -0.51 10.33 -16.20
N GLY A 58 -0.49 10.12 -14.87
CA GLY A 58 -0.46 11.20 -13.90
C GLY A 58 0.76 12.10 -14.04
N LEU A 59 1.95 11.52 -14.21
CA LEU A 59 3.20 12.27 -14.42
C LEU A 59 3.15 13.14 -15.69
N VAL A 60 2.55 12.64 -16.76
CA VAL A 60 2.33 13.42 -17.99
C VAL A 60 1.34 14.54 -17.75
N LEU A 61 0.22 14.28 -17.08
CA LEU A 61 -0.82 15.29 -16.80
C LEU A 61 -0.36 16.37 -15.80
N GLY A 62 0.49 16.01 -14.83
CA GLY A 62 1.04 16.94 -13.86
C GLY A 62 2.28 17.67 -14.38
N PRO A 63 3.50 17.21 -14.09
CA PRO A 63 4.74 17.92 -14.48
C PRO A 63 4.94 18.02 -15.98
N GLY A 64 4.42 17.06 -16.78
CA GLY A 64 4.60 17.05 -18.24
C GLY A 64 3.83 18.18 -18.93
N ILE A 65 2.52 18.22 -18.78
CA ILE A 65 1.62 19.18 -19.46
C ILE A 65 1.28 20.36 -18.54
N GLY A 66 1.41 20.21 -17.22
CA GLY A 66 1.04 21.25 -16.25
C GLY A 66 -0.48 21.38 -16.03
N PHE A 67 -1.27 20.37 -16.44
CA PHE A 67 -2.71 20.36 -16.26
C PHE A 67 -3.10 20.30 -14.78
N VAL A 68 -2.38 19.54 -13.96
CA VAL A 68 -2.59 19.46 -12.52
C VAL A 68 -1.64 20.42 -11.81
N SER A 69 -2.15 21.58 -11.46
CA SER A 69 -1.40 22.55 -10.66
C SER A 69 -1.41 22.17 -9.16
N PRO A 70 -0.45 22.67 -8.35
CA PRO A 70 -0.46 22.47 -6.89
C PRO A 70 -1.72 23.01 -6.21
N ALA A 71 -2.31 24.08 -6.77
CA ALA A 71 -3.57 24.65 -6.28
C ALA A 71 -4.74 23.70 -6.57
N LEU A 72 -4.81 23.14 -7.78
CA LEU A 72 -5.80 22.16 -8.16
C LEU A 72 -5.69 20.89 -7.30
N PHE A 73 -4.47 20.38 -7.06
CA PHE A 73 -4.27 19.22 -6.20
C PHE A 73 -4.77 19.47 -4.77
N ARG A 74 -4.54 20.65 -4.20
CA ARG A 74 -5.09 21.02 -2.89
C ARG A 74 -6.62 21.06 -2.89
N ALA A 75 -7.22 21.55 -3.97
CA ALA A 75 -8.68 21.52 -4.11
C ALA A 75 -9.24 20.08 -4.24
N LEU A 76 -8.44 19.14 -4.76
CA LEU A 76 -8.78 17.73 -4.86
C LEU A 76 -8.38 16.90 -3.63
N ALA A 77 -7.81 17.51 -2.59
CA ALA A 77 -7.39 16.83 -1.36
C ALA A 77 -8.50 15.98 -0.71
N PRO A 78 -9.77 16.41 -0.63
CA PRO A 78 -10.84 15.55 -0.09
C PRO A 78 -11.04 14.27 -0.90
N VAL A 79 -10.91 14.33 -2.23
CA VAL A 79 -11.07 13.16 -3.11
C VAL A 79 -9.88 12.21 -2.96
N THR A 80 -8.67 12.74 -2.85
CA THR A 80 -7.47 11.94 -2.61
C THR A 80 -7.50 11.32 -1.21
N ALA A 81 -8.00 12.03 -0.20
CA ALA A 81 -8.22 11.50 1.15
C ALA A 81 -9.26 10.37 1.14
N LEU A 82 -10.37 10.51 0.39
CA LEU A 82 -11.34 9.43 0.20
C LEU A 82 -10.70 8.21 -0.47
N ALA A 83 -9.92 8.39 -1.52
CA ALA A 83 -9.24 7.29 -2.19
C ALA A 83 -8.25 6.57 -1.27
N LEU A 84 -7.49 7.31 -0.45
CA LEU A 84 -6.64 6.75 0.61
C LEU A 84 -7.47 5.98 1.66
N GLY A 85 -8.57 6.58 2.11
CA GLY A 85 -9.51 5.95 3.03
C GLY A 85 -10.10 4.66 2.48
N TRP A 86 -10.43 4.64 1.16
CA TRP A 86 -10.93 3.44 0.49
C TRP A 86 -9.91 2.32 0.42
N ILE A 87 -8.65 2.64 0.08
CA ILE A 87 -7.54 1.68 0.13
C ILE A 87 -7.39 1.13 1.55
N GLY A 88 -7.47 1.99 2.57
CA GLY A 88 -7.49 1.59 3.97
C GLY A 88 -8.66 0.67 4.30
N ALA A 89 -9.89 1.03 3.89
CA ALA A 89 -11.09 0.24 4.13
C ALA A 89 -11.01 -1.15 3.48
N THR A 90 -10.49 -1.26 2.25
CA THR A 90 -10.27 -2.57 1.60
C THR A 90 -9.23 -3.42 2.35
N LEU A 91 -8.21 -2.79 2.93
CA LEU A 91 -7.26 -3.47 3.81
C LEU A 91 -7.93 -3.92 5.11
N GLY A 92 -8.63 -3.03 5.81
CA GLY A 92 -9.33 -3.30 7.07
C GLY A 92 -10.37 -4.41 6.94
N ALA A 93 -11.10 -4.45 5.82
CA ALA A 93 -12.09 -5.49 5.53
C ALA A 93 -11.50 -6.90 5.38
N ARG A 94 -10.18 -7.05 5.25
CA ARG A 94 -9.49 -8.36 5.25
C ARG A 94 -9.29 -8.90 6.65
N PHE A 95 -9.43 -8.07 7.70
CA PHE A 95 -9.23 -8.44 9.10
C PHE A 95 -10.54 -8.88 9.76
N GLU A 96 -11.23 -9.84 9.16
CA GLU A 96 -12.35 -10.50 9.83
C GLU A 96 -11.82 -11.42 10.93
N TRP A 97 -12.27 -11.20 12.16
CA TRP A 97 -11.81 -11.90 13.36
C TRP A 97 -11.90 -13.42 13.23
N ARG A 98 -12.93 -13.92 12.57
CA ARG A 98 -13.11 -15.35 12.31
C ARG A 98 -11.97 -15.97 11.50
N TYR A 99 -11.34 -15.19 10.59
CA TYR A 99 -10.20 -15.62 9.81
C TYR A 99 -8.89 -15.36 10.56
N VAL A 100 -8.78 -14.19 11.20
CA VAL A 100 -7.55 -13.77 11.91
C VAL A 100 -7.21 -14.77 13.02
N ARG A 101 -8.19 -15.18 13.84
CA ARG A 101 -7.97 -16.15 14.92
C ARG A 101 -7.60 -17.55 14.44
N ARG A 102 -7.83 -17.85 13.15
CA ARG A 102 -7.47 -19.14 12.52
C ARG A 102 -6.13 -19.06 11.78
N ILE A 103 -5.44 -17.94 11.85
CA ILE A 103 -4.10 -17.81 11.27
C ILE A 103 -3.14 -18.54 12.19
N PRO A 104 -2.43 -19.57 11.68
CA PRO A 104 -1.44 -20.30 12.48
C PRO A 104 -0.33 -19.35 12.97
N GLY A 105 0.25 -19.65 14.15
CA GLY A 105 1.29 -18.84 14.75
C GLY A 105 2.56 -18.70 13.89
N ASP A 106 2.85 -19.71 13.07
CA ASP A 106 3.97 -19.68 12.12
C ASP A 106 3.78 -18.59 11.04
N VAL A 107 2.55 -18.33 10.58
CA VAL A 107 2.25 -17.26 9.61
C VAL A 107 2.48 -15.88 10.22
N TRP A 108 2.21 -15.71 11.53
CA TRP A 108 2.50 -14.45 12.21
C TRP A 108 4.01 -14.17 12.24
N LEU A 109 4.84 -15.17 12.54
CA LEU A 109 6.30 -15.02 12.50
C LEU A 109 6.81 -14.78 11.07
N LEU A 110 6.23 -15.48 10.08
CA LEU A 110 6.54 -15.30 8.65
C LEU A 110 6.11 -13.92 8.12
N ALA A 111 5.24 -13.20 8.80
CA ALA A 111 4.89 -11.82 8.49
C ALA A 111 5.71 -10.83 9.31
N ALA A 112 5.86 -11.05 10.62
CA ALA A 112 6.49 -10.12 11.53
C ALA A 112 8.00 -9.95 11.25
N LEU A 113 8.71 -11.05 11.01
CA LEU A 113 10.17 -10.99 10.79
C LEU A 113 10.54 -10.27 9.48
N PRO A 114 9.95 -10.54 8.31
CA PRO A 114 10.23 -9.78 7.10
C PRO A 114 9.77 -8.32 7.20
N ALA A 115 8.65 -8.03 7.86
CA ALA A 115 8.21 -6.67 8.08
C ALA A 115 9.17 -5.90 8.97
N ALA A 116 9.55 -6.46 10.11
CA ALA A 116 10.48 -5.84 11.04
C ALA A 116 11.88 -5.67 10.45
N SER A 117 12.41 -6.69 9.76
CA SER A 117 13.73 -6.61 9.12
C SER A 117 13.76 -5.54 8.02
N ALA A 118 12.73 -5.47 7.17
CA ALA A 118 12.64 -4.46 6.13
C ALA A 118 12.45 -3.05 6.73
N PHE A 119 11.60 -2.90 7.76
CA PHE A 119 11.43 -1.64 8.49
C PHE A 119 12.77 -1.15 9.06
N THR A 120 13.44 -1.99 9.82
CA THR A 120 14.69 -1.63 10.51
C THR A 120 15.82 -1.34 9.52
N ALA A 121 16.00 -2.22 8.51
CA ALA A 121 17.08 -2.05 7.53
C ALA A 121 16.89 -0.77 6.70
N VAL A 122 15.66 -0.47 6.25
CA VAL A 122 15.41 0.76 5.49
C VAL A 122 15.45 1.99 6.37
N ALA A 123 15.00 1.93 7.64
CA ALA A 123 15.16 3.03 8.59
C ALA A 123 16.63 3.39 8.80
N LEU A 124 17.48 2.39 9.02
CA LEU A 124 18.91 2.58 9.21
C LEU A 124 19.58 3.11 7.92
N ALA A 125 19.29 2.52 6.77
CA ALA A 125 19.85 2.94 5.49
C ALA A 125 19.40 4.36 5.10
N ALA A 126 18.12 4.69 5.22
CA ALA A 126 17.60 6.02 4.92
C ALA A 126 18.15 7.06 5.93
N GLY A 127 18.23 6.71 7.21
CA GLY A 127 18.84 7.57 8.23
C GLY A 127 20.32 7.83 7.97
N LEU A 128 21.06 6.82 7.54
CA LEU A 128 22.47 6.94 7.16
C LEU A 128 22.63 7.81 5.90
N LEU A 129 21.85 7.56 4.86
CA LEU A 129 21.84 8.37 3.64
C LEU A 129 21.52 9.85 3.91
N ALA A 130 20.55 10.12 4.78
CA ALA A 130 20.20 11.48 5.18
C ALA A 130 21.32 12.21 5.96
N ARG A 131 22.25 11.46 6.57
CA ARG A 131 23.44 12.01 7.24
C ARG A 131 24.62 12.20 6.30
N LEU A 132 24.86 11.21 5.43
CA LEU A 132 26.03 11.19 4.53
C LEU A 132 25.84 12.09 3.31
N VAL A 133 24.61 12.27 2.83
CA VAL A 133 24.28 13.06 1.65
C VAL A 133 23.45 14.29 2.08
N PRO A 134 24.08 15.48 2.21
CA PRO A 134 23.37 16.68 2.69
C PRO A 134 22.13 17.04 1.87
N ALA A 135 22.16 16.81 0.55
CA ALA A 135 21.03 17.05 -0.34
C ALA A 135 19.82 16.14 -0.03
N LEU A 136 20.04 14.90 0.41
CA LEU A 136 18.98 14.02 0.90
C LEU A 136 18.53 14.42 2.30
N GLY A 137 19.47 14.78 3.16
CA GLY A 137 19.17 15.23 4.50
C GLY A 137 18.30 16.48 4.54
N SER A 138 18.50 17.43 3.63
CA SER A 138 17.65 18.62 3.48
C SER A 138 16.31 18.27 2.81
N ALA A 139 16.32 17.43 1.77
CA ALA A 139 15.12 17.01 1.08
C ALA A 139 14.15 16.20 1.94
N TRP A 140 14.66 15.42 2.90
CA TRP A 140 13.86 14.64 3.85
C TRP A 140 13.64 15.33 5.20
N THR A 141 13.73 16.64 5.27
CA THR A 141 13.48 17.39 6.51
C THR A 141 11.96 17.68 6.65
N PRO A 142 11.32 17.27 7.77
CA PRO A 142 11.87 16.69 8.99
C PRO A 142 12.28 15.21 8.83
N ARG A 143 13.52 14.88 9.24
CA ARG A 143 14.15 13.60 8.93
C ARG A 143 13.47 12.39 9.57
N VAL A 144 13.10 12.50 10.85
CA VAL A 144 12.53 11.37 11.60
C VAL A 144 11.24 10.86 10.95
N PRO A 145 10.21 11.69 10.74
CA PRO A 145 9.00 11.20 10.11
C PRO A 145 9.19 10.75 8.66
N ALA A 146 10.09 11.37 7.89
CA ALA A 146 10.43 10.93 6.54
C ALA A 146 11.03 9.52 6.54
N VAL A 147 12.06 9.28 7.37
CA VAL A 147 12.72 7.98 7.52
C VAL A 147 11.73 6.91 8.01
N LEU A 148 10.89 7.23 9.01
CA LEU A 148 9.89 6.29 9.54
C LEU A 148 8.84 5.96 8.48
N THR A 149 8.45 6.91 7.63
CA THR A 149 7.53 6.65 6.51
C THR A 149 8.14 5.71 5.48
N LEU A 150 9.39 5.95 5.07
CA LEU A 150 10.11 5.06 4.15
C LEU A 150 10.24 3.65 4.72
N ALA A 151 10.50 3.53 6.03
CA ALA A 151 10.55 2.26 6.73
C ALA A 151 9.17 1.57 6.78
N ALA A 152 8.09 2.30 7.07
CA ALA A 152 6.73 1.79 7.07
C ALA A 152 6.31 1.26 5.69
N VAL A 153 6.66 1.99 4.64
CA VAL A 153 6.46 1.56 3.24
C VAL A 153 7.26 0.30 2.94
N ALA A 154 8.50 0.20 3.44
CA ALA A 154 9.35 -0.97 3.24
C ALA A 154 8.81 -2.22 3.94
N ALA A 155 8.20 -2.08 5.11
CA ALA A 155 7.53 -3.17 5.82
C ALA A 155 6.35 -3.75 5.02
N ALA A 156 5.58 -2.89 4.34
CA ALA A 156 4.39 -3.30 3.59
C ALA A 156 4.73 -4.16 2.37
N SER A 157 3.88 -5.15 2.07
CA SER A 157 3.88 -5.95 0.85
C SER A 157 2.56 -5.79 0.11
N GLY A 158 2.53 -6.04 -1.20
CA GLY A 158 1.30 -5.99 -1.98
C GLY A 158 0.59 -7.35 -2.03
N PRO A 159 -0.42 -7.65 -1.19
CA PRO A 159 -1.02 -8.99 -1.12
C PRO A 159 -1.55 -9.50 -2.45
N GLY A 160 -2.13 -8.60 -3.27
CA GLY A 160 -2.61 -8.94 -4.61
C GLY A 160 -1.46 -9.31 -5.57
N ALA A 161 -0.39 -8.52 -5.57
CA ALA A 161 0.79 -8.78 -6.39
C ALA A 161 1.51 -10.06 -5.93
N VAL A 162 1.63 -10.27 -4.61
CA VAL A 162 2.22 -11.49 -4.05
C VAL A 162 1.43 -12.73 -4.44
N THR A 163 0.10 -12.70 -4.34
CA THR A 163 -0.73 -13.85 -4.73
C THR A 163 -0.70 -14.12 -6.23
N LEU A 164 -0.66 -13.07 -7.05
CA LEU A 164 -0.50 -13.20 -8.51
C LEU A 164 0.82 -13.89 -8.82
N VAL A 165 1.93 -13.40 -8.27
CA VAL A 165 3.26 -13.96 -8.45
C VAL A 165 3.30 -15.41 -7.96
N ALA A 166 2.76 -15.72 -6.79
CA ALA A 166 2.72 -17.08 -6.26
C ALA A 166 1.98 -18.07 -7.19
N ARG A 167 0.89 -17.61 -7.83
CA ARG A 167 0.12 -18.42 -8.78
C ARG A 167 0.82 -18.60 -10.12
N THR A 168 1.38 -17.54 -10.68
CA THR A 168 2.11 -17.62 -11.98
C THR A 168 3.30 -18.54 -11.90
N LEU A 169 3.83 -18.77 -10.72
CA LEU A 169 5.00 -19.57 -10.45
C LEU A 169 4.69 -21.00 -10.00
N GLY A 170 3.43 -21.38 -9.99
CA GLY A 170 3.03 -22.73 -9.63
C GLY A 170 3.41 -23.16 -8.20
N LEU A 171 3.53 -22.19 -7.29
CA LEU A 171 3.68 -22.53 -5.86
C LEU A 171 2.47 -23.32 -5.40
N GLY A 172 2.69 -24.42 -4.69
CA GLY A 172 1.62 -25.24 -4.13
C GLY A 172 0.61 -24.34 -3.37
N GLU A 173 -0.68 -24.63 -3.54
CA GLU A 173 -1.76 -23.77 -3.06
C GLU A 173 -1.67 -23.46 -1.55
N LEU A 174 -1.17 -24.39 -0.75
CA LEU A 174 -0.97 -24.20 0.68
C LEU A 174 0.09 -23.14 0.98
N VAL A 175 1.23 -23.19 0.27
CA VAL A 175 2.34 -22.24 0.41
C VAL A 175 1.91 -20.87 -0.09
N ALA A 176 1.26 -20.80 -1.25
CA ALA A 176 0.73 -19.56 -1.82
C ALA A 176 -0.27 -18.88 -0.86
N ARG A 177 -1.17 -19.64 -0.22
CA ARG A 177 -2.11 -19.12 0.79
C ARG A 177 -1.40 -18.59 2.04
N ARG A 178 -0.36 -19.29 2.53
CA ARG A 178 0.42 -18.84 3.70
C ARG A 178 1.16 -17.55 3.42
N ILE A 179 1.87 -17.47 2.30
CA ILE A 179 2.61 -16.27 1.88
C ILE A 179 1.62 -15.11 1.63
N GLY A 180 0.48 -15.37 0.99
CA GLY A 180 -0.54 -14.35 0.77
C GLY A 180 -1.12 -13.78 2.09
N ARG A 181 -1.35 -14.63 3.10
CA ARG A 181 -1.78 -14.18 4.44
C ARG A 181 -0.69 -13.38 5.14
N ALA A 182 0.57 -13.83 5.08
CA ALA A 182 1.69 -13.09 5.62
C ALA A 182 1.80 -11.69 4.99
N ALA A 183 1.65 -11.58 3.66
CA ALA A 183 1.67 -10.29 2.95
C ALA A 183 0.55 -9.33 3.39
N VAL A 184 -0.64 -9.84 3.76
CA VAL A 184 -1.72 -9.01 4.34
C VAL A 184 -1.29 -8.46 5.71
N LEU A 185 -0.71 -9.29 6.56
CA LEU A 185 -0.23 -8.89 7.89
C LEU A 185 0.94 -7.89 7.79
N GLU A 186 1.88 -8.11 6.86
CA GLU A 186 2.97 -7.16 6.58
C GLU A 186 2.44 -5.80 6.12
N THR A 187 1.40 -5.81 5.26
CA THR A 187 0.77 -4.56 4.79
C THR A 187 0.09 -3.82 5.93
N ALA A 188 -0.57 -4.55 6.82
CA ALA A 188 -1.18 -3.96 8.02
C ALA A 188 -0.12 -3.40 8.98
N ALA A 189 1.01 -4.10 9.15
CA ALA A 189 2.12 -3.60 9.97
C ALA A 189 2.67 -2.28 9.42
N GLY A 190 2.88 -2.18 8.09
CA GLY A 190 3.27 -0.92 7.45
C GLY A 190 2.21 0.19 7.59
N ALA A 191 0.93 -0.16 7.43
CA ALA A 191 -0.18 0.78 7.60
C ALA A 191 -0.32 1.26 9.05
N LEU A 192 -0.04 0.42 10.03
CA LEU A 192 -0.02 0.83 11.43
C LEU A 192 1.24 1.67 11.75
N ALA A 193 2.39 1.31 11.20
CA ALA A 193 3.64 2.05 11.42
C ALA A 193 3.56 3.50 10.91
N ILE A 194 2.76 3.79 9.87
CA ILE A 194 2.59 5.17 9.36
C ILE A 194 1.89 6.08 10.37
N THR A 195 1.16 5.54 11.35
CA THR A 195 0.53 6.37 12.39
C THR A 195 1.56 7.13 13.22
N VAL A 196 2.76 6.59 13.35
CA VAL A 196 3.85 7.20 14.13
C VAL A 196 4.32 8.54 13.54
N PRO A 197 4.71 8.64 12.23
CA PRO A 197 5.07 9.92 11.65
C PRO A 197 3.90 10.93 11.62
N PHE A 198 2.64 10.49 11.50
CA PHE A 198 1.50 11.39 11.62
C PHE A 198 1.34 11.94 13.03
N ALA A 199 1.42 11.08 14.06
CA ALA A 199 1.41 11.51 15.45
C ALA A 199 2.60 12.43 15.78
N TRP A 200 3.78 12.14 15.22
CA TRP A 200 4.96 13.00 15.35
C TRP A 200 4.73 14.41 14.79
N HIS A 201 4.10 14.51 13.62
CA HIS A 201 3.78 15.79 13.01
C HIS A 201 2.93 16.66 13.93
N ARG A 202 1.86 16.08 14.46
CA ARG A 202 0.94 16.80 15.37
C ARG A 202 1.59 17.19 16.68
N PHE A 203 2.42 16.32 17.24
CA PHE A 203 3.13 16.60 18.50
C PHE A 203 4.10 17.78 18.37
N HIS A 204 4.70 18.00 17.19
CA HIS A 204 5.64 19.09 16.93
C HIS A 204 4.99 20.28 16.20
N ALA A 205 3.67 20.28 16.02
CA ALA A 205 2.97 21.43 15.44
C ALA A 205 3.07 22.64 16.38
N PRO A 206 3.17 23.88 15.84
CA PRO A 206 3.24 25.09 16.65
C PRO A 206 2.06 25.18 17.63
N ALA A 207 2.34 25.60 18.85
CA ALA A 207 1.30 25.89 19.86
C ALA A 207 0.33 26.94 19.31
N GLY A 208 -0.97 26.62 19.27
CA GLY A 208 -2.02 27.48 18.68
C GLY A 208 -2.72 26.88 17.48
N ALA A 209 -2.19 25.84 16.85
CA ALA A 209 -2.86 25.11 15.76
C ALA A 209 -3.93 24.11 16.28
N GLY A 210 -4.57 24.38 17.43
CA GLY A 210 -5.63 23.51 18.02
C GLY A 210 -5.09 22.16 18.56
N GLY A 211 -3.79 22.00 18.65
CA GLY A 211 -3.17 20.83 19.26
C GLY A 211 -3.00 21.07 20.74
N ALA A 212 -3.94 20.62 21.57
CA ALA A 212 -3.72 20.50 22.98
C ALA A 212 -2.39 19.75 23.25
N GLU A 213 -1.80 19.96 24.41
CA GLU A 213 -0.60 19.31 24.94
C GLU A 213 -0.72 17.78 25.06
N LEU A 214 -1.37 17.16 24.08
CA LEU A 214 -1.60 15.73 24.01
C LEU A 214 -0.33 15.04 23.52
N GLY A 215 0.17 14.11 24.32
CA GLY A 215 1.32 13.29 23.94
C GLY A 215 1.05 12.51 22.65
N TRP A 216 2.10 12.12 21.95
CA TRP A 216 2.02 11.35 20.70
C TRP A 216 1.13 10.10 20.80
N LEU A 217 1.06 9.46 21.97
CA LEU A 217 0.20 8.30 22.23
C LEU A 217 -1.27 8.64 22.14
N ALA A 218 -1.67 9.85 22.60
CA ALA A 218 -3.05 10.29 22.50
C ALA A 218 -3.50 10.43 21.04
N TRP A 219 -2.62 10.85 20.14
CA TRP A 219 -2.93 10.91 18.70
C TRP A 219 -3.16 9.54 18.08
N LEU A 220 -2.46 8.50 18.56
CA LEU A 220 -2.75 7.11 18.17
C LEU A 220 -4.13 6.67 18.65
N VAL A 221 -4.51 7.04 19.88
CA VAL A 221 -5.84 6.77 20.44
C VAL A 221 -6.92 7.54 19.66
N PHE A 222 -6.67 8.78 19.25
CA PHE A 222 -7.57 9.56 18.42
C PHE A 222 -7.79 8.92 17.05
N ALA A 223 -6.73 8.43 16.40
CA ALA A 223 -6.86 7.71 15.13
C ALA A 223 -7.71 6.44 15.28
N ALA A 224 -7.49 5.68 16.35
CA ALA A 224 -8.29 4.50 16.68
C ALA A 224 -9.73 4.87 16.99
N GLY A 225 -9.95 5.87 17.85
CA GLY A 225 -11.28 6.39 18.22
C GLY A 225 -12.05 6.89 17.01
N GLY A 226 -11.42 7.64 16.11
CA GLY A 226 -12.02 8.09 14.85
C GLY A 226 -12.50 6.93 13.99
N GLY A 227 -11.69 5.89 13.84
CA GLY A 227 -12.07 4.67 13.11
C GLY A 227 -13.25 3.95 13.77
N VAL A 228 -13.22 3.82 15.10
CA VAL A 228 -14.34 3.24 15.86
C VAL A 228 -15.61 4.06 15.72
N LEU A 229 -15.52 5.40 15.84
CA LEU A 229 -16.66 6.31 15.70
C LEU A 229 -17.34 6.14 14.33
N VAL A 230 -16.56 6.17 13.25
CA VAL A 230 -17.06 6.00 11.88
C VAL A 230 -17.69 4.62 11.70
N GLY A 231 -17.05 3.58 12.20
CA GLY A 231 -17.57 2.21 12.15
C GLY A 231 -18.89 2.07 12.92
N MET A 232 -19.00 2.66 14.10
CA MET A 232 -20.22 2.64 14.92
C MET A 232 -21.34 3.45 14.26
N ALA A 233 -21.05 4.61 13.67
CA ALA A 233 -22.03 5.39 12.93
C ALA A 233 -22.62 4.57 11.77
N PHE A 234 -21.80 3.91 10.98
CA PHE A 234 -22.29 3.01 9.93
C PHE A 234 -23.13 1.85 10.49
N LEU A 235 -22.68 1.21 11.58
CA LEU A 235 -23.38 0.10 12.19
C LEU A 235 -24.78 0.52 12.72
N SER A 236 -24.92 1.74 13.22
CA SER A 236 -26.21 2.28 13.64
C SER A 236 -27.20 2.36 12.48
N VAL A 237 -26.75 2.87 11.32
CA VAL A 237 -27.54 2.89 10.08
C VAL A 237 -27.85 1.47 9.59
N SER A 238 -26.88 0.58 9.63
CA SER A 238 -27.08 -0.80 9.14
C SER A 238 -28.10 -1.61 9.93
N ARG A 239 -28.35 -1.24 11.21
CA ARG A 239 -29.37 -1.86 12.08
C ARG A 239 -30.81 -1.56 11.62
N LEU A 240 -31.03 -0.45 10.92
CA LEU A 240 -32.32 -0.07 10.36
C LEU A 240 -32.72 -0.94 9.17
N ARG A 241 -31.90 -1.92 8.80
CA ARG A 241 -32.09 -2.86 7.68
C ARG A 241 -32.39 -2.16 6.34
N PRO A 242 -31.61 -1.16 5.92
CA PRO A 242 -31.83 -0.43 4.68
C PRO A 242 -31.74 -1.40 3.48
N ALA A 243 -32.25 -0.96 2.31
CA ALA A 243 -32.03 -1.69 1.06
C ALA A 243 -30.52 -1.81 0.74
N PRO A 244 -30.09 -2.79 -0.08
CA PRO A 244 -28.65 -2.93 -0.41
C PRO A 244 -28.03 -1.69 -1.04
N ALA A 245 -28.78 -0.93 -1.85
CA ALA A 245 -28.33 0.33 -2.42
C ALA A 245 -28.10 1.41 -1.34
N ASP A 246 -29.06 1.56 -0.42
CA ASP A 246 -28.94 2.51 0.68
C ASP A 246 -27.77 2.18 1.61
N LEU A 247 -27.51 0.88 1.81
CA LEU A 247 -26.34 0.44 2.58
C LEU A 247 -25.03 0.79 1.88
N ALA A 248 -25.00 0.72 0.52
CA ALA A 248 -23.84 1.14 -0.25
C ALA A 248 -23.59 2.65 -0.13
N PHE A 249 -24.65 3.47 -0.23
CA PHE A 249 -24.55 4.91 0.01
C PHE A 249 -24.13 5.24 1.44
N ALA A 250 -24.67 4.56 2.44
CA ALA A 250 -24.27 4.73 3.84
C ALA A 250 -22.80 4.38 4.05
N LEU A 251 -22.28 3.33 3.41
CA LEU A 251 -20.87 2.98 3.46
C LEU A 251 -19.98 4.05 2.82
N LEU A 252 -20.38 4.54 1.63
CA LEU A 252 -19.66 5.62 0.96
C LEU A 252 -19.65 6.88 1.82
N ALA A 253 -20.78 7.28 2.38
CA ALA A 253 -20.89 8.43 3.26
C ALA A 253 -20.05 8.27 4.53
N ALA A 254 -20.06 7.10 5.16
CA ALA A 254 -19.26 6.81 6.34
C ALA A 254 -17.75 6.87 6.03
N LEU A 255 -17.30 6.32 4.91
CA LEU A 255 -15.89 6.37 4.51
C LEU A 255 -15.46 7.78 4.08
N LEU A 256 -16.34 8.53 3.40
CA LEU A 256 -16.09 9.94 3.05
C LEU A 256 -15.96 10.79 4.33
N PHE A 257 -16.87 10.60 5.27
CA PHE A 257 -16.82 11.27 6.58
C PHE A 257 -15.55 10.89 7.35
N GLY A 258 -15.21 9.58 7.40
CA GLY A 258 -14.01 9.09 8.08
C GLY A 258 -12.72 9.59 7.46
N ALA A 259 -12.64 9.63 6.14
CA ALA A 259 -11.49 10.16 5.42
C ALA A 259 -11.36 11.68 5.60
N GLY A 260 -12.49 12.41 5.55
CA GLY A 260 -12.55 13.85 5.79
C GLY A 260 -12.17 14.22 7.21
N LEU A 261 -12.71 13.49 8.19
CA LEU A 261 -12.37 13.67 9.62
C LEU A 261 -10.87 13.43 9.85
N ALA A 262 -10.33 12.35 9.30
CA ALA A 262 -8.91 12.05 9.42
C ALA A 262 -8.06 13.15 8.79
N TYR A 263 -8.42 13.60 7.58
CA TYR A 263 -7.71 14.68 6.89
C TYR A 263 -7.76 15.98 7.69
N ALA A 264 -8.93 16.37 8.21
CA ALA A 264 -9.11 17.59 9.00
C ALA A 264 -8.38 17.55 10.35
N ALA A 265 -8.21 16.36 10.93
CA ALA A 265 -7.49 16.13 12.17
C ALA A 265 -6.01 15.83 11.98
N ASP A 266 -5.47 15.93 10.75
CA ASP A 266 -4.09 15.55 10.41
C ASP A 266 -3.74 14.09 10.81
N LEU A 267 -4.71 13.21 10.72
CA LEU A 267 -4.56 11.76 10.91
C LEU A 267 -4.48 11.07 9.54
N SER A 268 -4.03 9.81 9.54
CA SER A 268 -4.01 9.03 8.29
C SER A 268 -5.41 8.56 7.89
N PRO A 269 -6.00 9.04 6.77
CA PRO A 269 -7.29 8.55 6.28
C PRO A 269 -7.29 7.04 6.02
N LEU A 270 -6.15 6.50 5.57
CA LEU A 270 -5.95 5.07 5.34
C LEU A 270 -6.17 4.27 6.63
N VAL A 271 -5.58 4.72 7.75
CA VAL A 271 -5.66 3.99 9.03
C VAL A 271 -7.05 4.11 9.65
N VAL A 272 -7.62 5.31 9.69
CA VAL A 272 -8.96 5.56 10.26
C VAL A 272 -10.01 4.72 9.52
N CYS A 273 -10.00 4.75 8.18
CA CYS A 273 -10.94 3.95 7.38
C CYS A 273 -10.66 2.45 7.42
N ALA A 274 -9.39 2.03 7.60
CA ALA A 274 -9.07 0.62 7.80
C ALA A 274 -9.66 0.09 9.12
N LEU A 275 -9.53 0.83 10.20
CA LEU A 275 -10.10 0.48 11.50
C LEU A 275 -11.64 0.48 11.45
N ALA A 276 -12.24 1.49 10.81
CA ALA A 276 -13.70 1.56 10.61
C ALA A 276 -14.21 0.32 9.84
N ALA A 277 -13.61 0.00 8.69
CA ALA A 277 -14.01 -1.15 7.88
C ALA A 277 -13.75 -2.48 8.58
N GLY A 278 -12.66 -2.60 9.32
CA GLY A 278 -12.38 -3.76 10.19
C GLY A 278 -13.50 -3.96 11.21
N LEU A 279 -13.93 -2.90 11.90
CA LEU A 279 -15.06 -2.97 12.83
C LEU A 279 -16.38 -3.33 12.11
N ILE A 280 -16.68 -2.66 10.99
CA ILE A 280 -17.89 -2.89 10.21
C ILE A 280 -18.01 -4.35 9.77
N VAL A 281 -16.95 -4.93 9.20
CA VAL A 281 -16.97 -6.32 8.69
C VAL A 281 -17.11 -7.34 9.83
N ASN A 282 -16.61 -7.03 11.01
CA ASN A 282 -16.72 -7.91 12.17
C ASN A 282 -18.08 -7.82 12.87
N ALA A 283 -18.71 -6.65 12.91
CA ALA A 283 -19.93 -6.41 13.66
C ALA A 283 -21.20 -6.39 12.77
N SER A 284 -21.08 -6.15 11.46
CA SER A 284 -22.24 -6.09 10.57
C SER A 284 -22.72 -7.49 10.15
N PRO A 285 -24.03 -7.77 10.25
CA PRO A 285 -24.62 -9.00 9.72
C PRO A 285 -24.57 -9.06 8.19
N ARG A 286 -24.48 -7.89 7.51
CA ARG A 286 -24.46 -7.74 6.05
C ARG A 286 -23.04 -7.53 5.48
N ARG A 287 -22.02 -8.05 6.13
CA ARG A 287 -20.61 -7.91 5.74
C ARG A 287 -20.32 -8.28 4.29
N HIS A 288 -21.09 -9.20 3.68
CA HIS A 288 -20.92 -9.60 2.29
C HIS A 288 -21.28 -8.46 1.32
N VAL A 289 -22.32 -7.67 1.63
CA VAL A 289 -22.69 -6.46 0.85
C VAL A 289 -21.59 -5.42 0.97
N VAL A 290 -21.12 -5.16 2.20
CA VAL A 290 -20.00 -4.22 2.45
C VAL A 290 -18.77 -4.59 1.62
N ARG A 291 -18.37 -5.87 1.64
CA ARG A 291 -17.22 -6.35 0.85
C ARG A 291 -17.43 -6.20 -0.65
N ARG A 292 -18.64 -6.47 -1.13
CA ARG A 292 -18.98 -6.30 -2.56
C ARG A 292 -18.82 -4.85 -2.96
N VAL A 293 -19.42 -3.91 -2.22
CA VAL A 293 -19.32 -2.48 -2.50
C VAL A 293 -17.86 -2.00 -2.46
N LEU A 294 -17.09 -2.42 -1.46
CA LEU A 294 -15.67 -2.09 -1.39
C LEU A 294 -14.89 -2.61 -2.61
N ALA A 295 -15.20 -3.81 -3.10
CA ALA A 295 -14.55 -4.40 -4.26
C ALA A 295 -14.95 -3.70 -5.57
N GLU A 296 -16.22 -3.35 -5.74
CA GLU A 296 -16.74 -2.69 -6.95
C GLU A 296 -16.09 -1.31 -7.16
N TRP A 297 -15.88 -0.55 -6.09
CA TRP A 297 -15.29 0.80 -6.16
C TRP A 297 -13.76 0.81 -6.00
N ALA A 298 -13.15 -0.34 -5.70
CA ALA A 298 -11.71 -0.41 -5.47
C ALA A 298 -10.89 -0.04 -6.71
N GLU A 299 -11.26 -0.55 -7.88
CA GLU A 299 -10.52 -0.28 -9.13
C GLU A 299 -10.59 1.20 -9.55
N PRO A 300 -11.78 1.83 -9.69
CA PRO A 300 -11.85 3.23 -10.11
C PRO A 300 -11.19 4.19 -9.12
N LEU A 301 -11.38 3.99 -7.81
CA LEU A 301 -10.75 4.85 -6.81
C LEU A 301 -9.23 4.65 -6.77
N THR A 302 -8.75 3.42 -6.94
CA THR A 302 -7.30 3.16 -7.05
C THR A 302 -6.73 3.80 -8.31
N ALA A 303 -7.45 3.79 -9.43
CA ALA A 303 -7.01 4.44 -10.67
C ALA A 303 -6.87 5.96 -10.49
N ILE A 304 -7.88 6.62 -9.93
CA ILE A 304 -7.84 8.06 -9.61
C ILE A 304 -6.65 8.36 -8.69
N PHE A 305 -6.48 7.56 -7.66
CA PHE A 305 -5.39 7.68 -6.71
C PHE A 305 -4.01 7.56 -7.36
N LEU A 306 -3.81 6.58 -8.26
CA LEU A 306 -2.53 6.38 -8.94
C LEU A 306 -2.22 7.52 -9.91
N ILE A 307 -3.21 8.03 -10.64
CA ILE A 307 -3.07 9.21 -11.49
C ILE A 307 -2.71 10.43 -10.64
N ALA A 308 -3.41 10.65 -9.53
CA ALA A 308 -3.11 11.74 -8.61
C ALA A 308 -1.68 11.63 -8.05
N THR A 309 -1.24 10.42 -7.69
CA THR A 309 0.14 10.16 -7.23
C THR A 309 1.18 10.57 -8.28
N GLY A 310 0.95 10.19 -9.55
CA GLY A 310 1.83 10.58 -10.65
C GLY A 310 1.82 12.09 -10.92
N ALA A 311 0.63 12.70 -10.82
CA ALA A 311 0.46 14.13 -11.15
C ALA A 311 1.18 15.09 -10.19
N VAL A 312 1.43 14.66 -8.95
CA VAL A 312 2.17 15.47 -7.95
C VAL A 312 3.64 15.07 -7.83
N LEU A 313 4.07 14.10 -8.63
CA LEU A 313 5.44 13.61 -8.58
C LEU A 313 6.40 14.69 -9.06
N THR A 314 7.35 15.05 -8.23
CA THR A 314 8.43 15.99 -8.57
C THR A 314 9.77 15.42 -8.09
N LEU A 315 10.86 15.85 -8.70
CA LEU A 315 12.21 15.42 -8.35
C LEU A 315 12.96 16.57 -7.66
N PRO A 316 12.83 16.73 -6.33
CA PRO A 316 13.48 17.83 -5.60
C PRO A 316 15.01 17.79 -5.67
N THR A 317 15.59 16.61 -5.78
CA THR A 317 17.03 16.39 -5.93
C THR A 317 17.32 15.15 -6.77
N ALA A 318 18.35 15.22 -7.62
CA ALA A 318 18.77 14.09 -8.46
C ALA A 318 19.27 12.90 -7.62
N TRP A 319 19.74 13.13 -6.40
CA TRP A 319 20.15 12.05 -5.49
C TRP A 319 19.05 11.02 -5.19
N LEU A 320 17.78 11.37 -5.36
CA LEU A 320 16.67 10.43 -5.20
C LEU A 320 16.70 9.32 -6.25
N LEU A 321 17.26 9.55 -7.43
CA LEU A 321 17.42 8.52 -8.48
C LEU A 321 18.40 7.42 -8.07
N VAL A 322 19.31 7.70 -7.13
CA VAL A 322 20.25 6.73 -6.57
C VAL A 322 19.72 6.17 -5.25
N ALA A 323 19.22 7.03 -4.39
CA ALA A 323 18.75 6.66 -3.06
C ALA A 323 17.55 5.69 -3.11
N ALA A 324 16.58 5.92 -3.99
CA ALA A 324 15.39 5.08 -4.08
C ALA A 324 15.69 3.64 -4.55
N PRO A 325 16.46 3.39 -5.62
CA PRO A 325 16.90 2.04 -5.97
C PRO A 325 17.72 1.37 -4.87
N LEU A 326 18.63 2.10 -4.23
CA LEU A 326 19.45 1.57 -3.14
C LEU A 326 18.58 1.12 -1.96
N LEU A 327 17.62 1.94 -1.52
CA LEU A 327 16.66 1.56 -0.48
C LEU A 327 15.78 0.40 -0.92
N GLY A 328 15.41 0.32 -2.21
CA GLY A 328 14.72 -0.81 -2.81
C GLY A 328 15.52 -2.11 -2.69
N LEU A 329 16.81 -2.08 -3.01
CA LEU A 329 17.71 -3.24 -2.87
C LEU A 329 17.89 -3.65 -1.40
N VAL A 330 18.10 -2.69 -0.49
CA VAL A 330 18.16 -2.94 0.97
C VAL A 330 16.89 -3.63 1.44
N ARG A 331 15.72 -3.15 1.00
CA ARG A 331 14.44 -3.77 1.32
C ARG A 331 14.35 -5.20 0.81
N ILE A 332 14.74 -5.47 -0.44
CA ILE A 332 14.71 -6.81 -1.04
C ILE A 332 15.57 -7.78 -0.21
N ALA A 333 16.79 -7.38 0.11
CA ALA A 333 17.71 -8.17 0.92
C ALA A 333 17.14 -8.43 2.33
N ALA A 334 16.58 -7.39 2.96
CA ALA A 334 15.99 -7.49 4.28
C ALA A 334 14.74 -8.40 4.31
N LYS A 335 13.86 -8.30 3.30
CA LYS A 335 12.70 -9.19 3.15
C LYS A 335 13.13 -10.65 2.98
N TRP A 336 14.10 -10.90 2.11
CA TRP A 336 14.65 -12.23 1.93
C TRP A 336 15.23 -12.79 3.23
N GLY A 337 16.08 -12.02 3.92
CA GLY A 337 16.66 -12.40 5.22
C GLY A 337 15.59 -12.66 6.28
N GLY A 338 14.59 -11.79 6.37
CA GLY A 338 13.48 -11.91 7.31
C GLY A 338 12.63 -13.18 7.11
N VAL A 339 12.31 -13.53 5.86
CA VAL A 339 11.60 -14.78 5.56
C VAL A 339 12.47 -16.00 5.86
N ARG A 340 13.79 -15.93 5.57
CA ARG A 340 14.73 -16.99 5.93
C ARG A 340 14.77 -17.23 7.43
N LEU A 341 14.89 -16.17 8.21
CA LEU A 341 14.82 -16.23 9.68
C LEU A 341 13.48 -16.82 10.16
N GLY A 342 12.35 -16.37 9.57
CA GLY A 342 11.02 -16.89 9.88
C GLY A 342 10.88 -18.36 9.58
N ARG A 343 11.42 -18.83 8.46
CA ARG A 343 11.45 -20.23 8.07
C ARG A 343 12.26 -21.08 9.08
N GLU A 344 13.41 -20.60 9.50
CA GLU A 344 14.27 -21.27 10.48
C GLU A 344 13.59 -21.31 11.86
N ALA A 345 13.03 -20.18 12.31
CA ALA A 345 12.33 -20.07 13.59
C ALA A 345 11.08 -20.98 13.68
N THR A 346 10.34 -21.10 12.57
CA THR A 346 9.14 -21.94 12.49
C THR A 346 9.43 -23.39 12.12
N ARG A 347 10.68 -23.73 11.82
CA ARG A 347 11.12 -25.05 11.31
C ARG A 347 10.36 -25.53 10.07
N ARG A 348 9.80 -24.59 9.27
CA ARG A 348 9.01 -24.89 8.07
C ARG A 348 9.89 -25.08 6.84
N ARG A 349 10.45 -26.28 6.69
CA ARG A 349 11.30 -26.64 5.54
C ARG A 349 10.54 -26.69 4.21
N GLU A 350 9.21 -26.77 4.26
CA GLU A 350 8.31 -26.72 3.09
C GLU A 350 8.37 -25.35 2.35
N ILE A 351 8.74 -24.27 3.07
CA ILE A 351 8.87 -22.96 2.49
C ILE A 351 10.24 -22.87 1.79
N PRO A 352 10.30 -22.57 0.48
CA PRO A 352 11.56 -22.45 -0.22
C PRO A 352 12.47 -21.39 0.41
N PRO A 353 13.81 -21.58 0.40
CA PRO A 353 14.74 -20.60 1.00
C PRO A 353 14.64 -19.20 0.41
N LEU A 354 14.26 -19.11 -0.87
CA LEU A 354 14.08 -17.86 -1.59
C LEU A 354 12.63 -17.34 -1.60
N ALA A 355 11.72 -17.95 -0.80
CA ALA A 355 10.32 -17.51 -0.73
C ALA A 355 10.16 -16.05 -0.29
N GLY A 356 11.16 -15.47 0.40
CA GLY A 356 11.19 -14.04 0.70
C GLY A 356 11.16 -13.14 -0.51
N LEU A 357 11.68 -13.58 -1.64
CA LEU A 357 11.64 -12.83 -2.89
C LEU A 357 10.21 -12.72 -3.47
N VAL A 358 9.31 -13.65 -3.11
CA VAL A 358 7.89 -13.61 -3.50
C VAL A 358 7.15 -12.47 -2.80
N THR A 359 7.62 -12.01 -1.62
CA THR A 359 7.02 -10.90 -0.87
C THR A 359 7.55 -9.51 -1.27
N VAL A 360 8.47 -9.46 -2.23
CA VAL A 360 9.07 -8.21 -2.75
C VAL A 360 8.05 -7.30 -3.44
N PRO A 361 7.08 -7.78 -4.24
CA PRO A 361 6.12 -6.91 -4.90
C PRO A 361 5.35 -6.03 -3.91
N GLN A 362 5.24 -4.75 -4.23
CA GLN A 362 4.45 -3.77 -3.49
C GLN A 362 3.20 -3.41 -4.31
N GLY A 363 2.10 -3.12 -3.63
CA GLY A 363 0.85 -2.71 -4.27
C GLY A 363 0.54 -1.23 -4.07
N ALA A 364 -0.68 -0.85 -4.45
CA ALA A 364 -1.20 0.51 -4.27
C ALA A 364 -1.13 1.00 -2.82
N THR A 365 -1.17 0.11 -1.83
CA THR A 365 -1.07 0.48 -0.41
C THR A 365 0.28 1.12 -0.07
N ALA A 366 1.40 0.66 -0.67
CA ALA A 366 2.71 1.28 -0.46
C ALA A 366 2.75 2.71 -0.99
N LEU A 367 2.18 2.92 -2.19
CA LEU A 367 2.04 4.26 -2.78
C LEU A 367 1.08 5.13 -1.95
N ALA A 368 0.03 4.52 -1.37
CA ALA A 368 -0.91 5.22 -0.49
C ALA A 368 -0.25 5.74 0.79
N LEU A 369 0.68 4.98 1.37
CA LEU A 369 1.47 5.45 2.52
C LEU A 369 2.35 6.65 2.14
N GLY A 370 2.99 6.60 0.97
CA GLY A 370 3.81 7.71 0.46
C GLY A 370 3.00 8.96 0.14
N LEU A 371 1.86 8.81 -0.54
CA LEU A 371 0.97 9.94 -0.84
C LEU A 371 0.33 10.51 0.43
N GLY A 372 -0.03 9.66 1.40
CA GLY A 372 -0.50 10.10 2.71
C GLY A 372 0.51 11.02 3.39
N PHE A 373 1.78 10.65 3.39
CA PHE A 373 2.85 11.51 3.89
C PHE A 373 2.97 12.83 3.09
N PHE A 374 2.88 12.77 1.76
CA PHE A 374 2.91 13.97 0.91
C PHE A 374 1.77 14.94 1.24
N ILE A 375 0.57 14.44 1.44
CA ILE A 375 -0.60 15.27 1.80
C ILE A 375 -0.41 15.94 3.16
N GLN A 376 0.17 15.21 4.11
CA GLN A 376 0.36 15.68 5.49
C GLN A 376 1.48 16.71 5.62
N TYR A 377 2.64 16.41 5.03
CA TYR A 377 3.83 17.23 5.22
C TYR A 377 4.03 18.27 4.11
N GLY A 378 3.52 17.99 2.92
CA GLY A 378 3.64 18.92 1.76
C GLY A 378 5.07 19.21 1.37
N GLY A 379 5.23 20.27 0.56
CA GLY A 379 6.51 20.86 0.22
C GLY A 379 7.57 19.88 -0.33
N VAL A 380 8.84 20.23 -0.09
CA VAL A 380 9.98 19.45 -0.58
C VAL A 380 10.05 18.08 0.10
N ALA A 381 9.75 18.00 1.39
CA ALA A 381 9.82 16.76 2.15
C ALA A 381 8.78 15.73 1.68
N GLY A 382 7.52 16.18 1.53
CA GLY A 382 6.46 15.33 1.00
C GLY A 382 6.80 14.82 -0.40
N ALA A 383 7.24 15.71 -1.28
CA ALA A 383 7.63 15.36 -2.64
C ALA A 383 8.81 14.38 -2.69
N ALA A 384 9.85 14.60 -1.88
CA ALA A 384 11.02 13.73 -1.83
C ALA A 384 10.68 12.33 -1.34
N VAL A 385 9.88 12.20 -0.26
CA VAL A 385 9.44 10.90 0.26
C VAL A 385 8.55 10.20 -0.75
N LEU A 386 7.56 10.89 -1.33
CA LEU A 386 6.68 10.30 -2.36
C LEU A 386 7.47 9.79 -3.57
N THR A 387 8.42 10.60 -4.07
CA THR A 387 9.27 10.21 -5.20
C THR A 387 10.14 9.01 -4.87
N THR A 388 10.71 8.97 -3.66
CA THR A 388 11.47 7.80 -3.18
C THR A 388 10.60 6.55 -3.16
N VAL A 389 9.36 6.66 -2.66
CA VAL A 389 8.40 5.54 -2.60
C VAL A 389 8.03 5.07 -4.01
N VAL A 390 7.67 5.98 -4.92
CA VAL A 390 7.27 5.63 -6.30
C VAL A 390 8.40 4.91 -7.03
N LEU A 391 9.62 5.46 -6.97
CA LEU A 391 10.79 4.84 -7.59
C LEU A 391 11.15 3.50 -6.91
N GLY A 392 11.06 3.41 -5.58
CA GLY A 392 11.29 2.17 -4.84
C GLY A 392 10.28 1.07 -5.21
N VAL A 393 8.99 1.42 -5.34
CA VAL A 393 7.94 0.51 -5.82
C VAL A 393 8.21 0.07 -7.25
N ALA A 394 8.60 0.98 -8.14
CA ALA A 394 8.95 0.64 -9.52
C ALA A 394 10.11 -0.37 -9.57
N VAL A 395 11.17 -0.13 -8.80
CA VAL A 395 12.30 -1.08 -8.68
C VAL A 395 11.84 -2.43 -8.16
N ALA A 396 11.02 -2.46 -7.11
CA ALA A 396 10.49 -3.70 -6.55
C ALA A 396 9.65 -4.49 -7.57
N GLN A 397 8.83 -3.82 -8.37
CA GLN A 397 8.00 -4.45 -9.39
C GLN A 397 8.82 -4.98 -10.57
N LEU A 398 9.84 -4.24 -11.01
CA LEU A 398 10.74 -4.68 -12.09
C LEU A 398 11.66 -5.83 -11.65
N ALA A 399 12.11 -5.80 -10.38
CA ALA A 399 12.96 -6.85 -9.83
C ALA A 399 12.19 -8.14 -9.48
N ALA A 400 10.88 -8.04 -9.20
CA ALA A 400 10.10 -9.19 -8.76
C ALA A 400 10.11 -10.38 -9.73
N PRO A 401 9.84 -10.27 -11.06
CA PRO A 401 9.81 -11.41 -11.95
C PRO A 401 11.12 -12.19 -12.02
N PRO A 402 12.29 -11.56 -12.26
CA PRO A 402 13.55 -12.29 -12.32
C PRO A 402 13.95 -12.90 -10.98
N LEU A 403 13.70 -12.20 -9.86
CA LEU A 403 14.01 -12.71 -8.53
C LEU A 403 13.16 -13.93 -8.19
N VAL A 404 11.91 -13.90 -8.58
CA VAL A 404 11.01 -15.02 -8.33
C VAL A 404 11.30 -16.19 -9.26
N ALA A 405 11.64 -15.95 -10.53
CA ALA A 405 12.12 -16.99 -11.43
C ALA A 405 13.39 -17.67 -10.87
N LEU A 406 14.27 -16.90 -10.24
CA LEU A 406 15.43 -17.44 -9.52
C LEU A 406 15.01 -18.32 -8.32
N ALA A 407 14.02 -17.88 -7.57
CA ALA A 407 13.51 -18.64 -6.43
C ALA A 407 12.94 -20.01 -6.81
N LEU A 408 12.40 -20.14 -8.02
CA LEU A 408 11.81 -21.39 -8.52
C LEU A 408 12.79 -22.36 -9.15
N ARG A 409 13.94 -21.90 -9.56
CA ARG A 409 14.99 -22.80 -10.11
C ARG A 409 15.59 -23.70 -9.03
N GLN A 410 15.30 -23.47 -7.75
CA GLN A 410 15.71 -24.36 -6.68
C GLN A 410 14.71 -25.54 -6.58
N PRO A 411 15.17 -26.79 -6.71
CA PRO A 411 14.29 -27.94 -6.51
C PRO A 411 13.66 -27.86 -5.10
N PRO A 412 12.37 -28.20 -4.95
CA PRO A 412 11.76 -28.30 -3.63
C PRO A 412 12.62 -29.25 -2.79
N ALA A 413 12.89 -28.86 -1.53
CA ALA A 413 13.59 -29.72 -0.62
C ALA A 413 12.89 -31.10 -0.61
N PRO A 414 13.61 -32.20 -0.77
CA PRO A 414 12.99 -33.52 -0.77
C PRO A 414 12.14 -33.62 0.49
N LEU A 415 10.87 -33.97 0.30
CA LEU A 415 9.98 -34.30 1.40
C LEU A 415 10.67 -35.46 2.12
N THR A 416 11.31 -35.20 3.24
CA THR A 416 11.76 -36.25 4.14
C THR A 416 10.50 -36.99 4.56
N ARG A 417 10.22 -38.11 3.92
CA ARG A 417 9.14 -39.04 4.37
C ARG A 417 9.36 -39.29 5.83
N ALA A 418 8.31 -39.09 6.62
CA ALA A 418 8.32 -39.52 8.01
C ALA A 418 8.68 -41.00 8.00
N PRO A 419 9.61 -41.47 8.86
CA PRO A 419 9.94 -42.85 8.95
C PRO A 419 8.66 -43.63 9.35
N GLY A 420 8.15 -44.48 8.49
CA GLY A 420 6.99 -45.34 8.78
C GLY A 420 5.74 -45.13 7.90
N THR A 421 5.76 -44.32 6.84
CA THR A 421 4.69 -44.34 5.82
C THR A 421 4.85 -45.56 4.92
N PRO A 422 3.87 -46.52 4.88
CA PRO A 422 3.94 -47.65 3.97
C PRO A 422 3.99 -47.19 2.51
N GLU A 423 4.81 -47.81 1.71
CA GLU A 423 4.77 -47.65 0.27
C GLU A 423 3.41 -48.09 -0.25
N LEU A 424 2.60 -47.14 -0.72
CA LEU A 424 1.48 -47.44 -1.58
C LEU A 424 2.05 -47.97 -2.89
N SER A 425 2.01 -49.33 -3.02
CA SER A 425 2.42 -50.03 -4.22
C SER A 425 1.59 -49.50 -5.40
N HIS A 426 2.27 -49.13 -6.46
CA HIS A 426 1.70 -48.61 -7.70
C HIS A 426 0.90 -49.61 -8.53
N ASN A 427 0.47 -50.76 -7.93
CA ASN A 427 -0.24 -51.85 -8.56
C ASN A 427 -1.59 -52.13 -7.90
N ALA A 428 -2.47 -51.14 -7.76
CA ALA A 428 -3.88 -51.41 -7.51
C ALA A 428 -4.67 -51.08 -8.79
N PRO A 429 -5.40 -52.05 -9.37
CA PRO A 429 -6.26 -51.77 -10.50
C PRO A 429 -7.44 -50.91 -10.07
N ALA A 430 -7.79 -49.95 -10.90
CA ALA A 430 -8.92 -49.04 -10.71
C ALA A 430 -10.23 -49.82 -10.91
N GLU A 431 -10.83 -50.30 -9.84
CA GLU A 431 -12.24 -50.71 -9.84
C GLU A 431 -13.05 -49.65 -9.08
N TRP A 432 -13.84 -48.86 -9.84
CA TRP A 432 -14.90 -48.04 -9.30
C TRP A 432 -16.18 -48.86 -9.17
N PRO A 433 -16.83 -48.97 -8.01
CA PRO A 433 -18.16 -49.51 -7.93
C PRO A 433 -19.21 -48.56 -8.50
N ARG A 434 -20.16 -49.14 -9.23
CA ARG A 434 -21.34 -48.48 -9.84
C ARG A 434 -22.31 -47.92 -8.81
#